data_069b3d50509ded7a91d977dcd0c32bb6
#
_entry.id   069b3d50509ded7a91d977dcd0c32bb6
#
_cell.length_a   1.000
_cell.length_b   1.000
_cell.length_c   1.000
_cell.angle_alpha   90.00
_cell.angle_beta   90.00
_cell.angle_gamma   90.00
#
_symmetry.space_group_name_H-M   'P 1'
#
loop_
_entity.id
_entity.type
_entity.pdbx_description
1 polymer ?
#
loop_
_entity_poly.entity_id
_entity_poly.type
_entity_poly.pdbx_seq_one_letter_code
_entity_poly.pdbx_strand_id
1 'polypeptide(L)'
;CDEKEMRQIMETYGHHPSLMMLTTYNALSQKIQELGLWPTFPDSKEVRDRLRDNGMAQQTELFMMASGQQQRLRYKDEIEQNLRDKDKAGFLLPSFTPFVGAEEWRSFCSPVVTLAKFPKYVYANTDSLIVPVEVYNAMYGEIQNVRNAFYISDDSMKVISGGVLSVGNIPVAKNVPAGTVRFPLEGISKPTKLSLVVAVAGK
;
A
#
# COMPACT_ATOMS: atom_id res chain seq x y z
N CYS A 1 -8.75 -20.83 3.39
CA CYS A 1 -7.71 -21.01 4.41
C CYS A 1 -7.46 -19.66 5.03
N ASP A 2 -7.73 -19.48 6.30
CA ASP A 2 -7.43 -18.23 6.96
C ASP A 2 -5.92 -18.16 7.34
N GLU A 3 -5.44 -16.99 7.68
CA GLU A 3 -4.03 -16.76 8.04
C GLU A 3 -3.59 -17.61 9.24
N LYS A 4 -4.51 -17.89 10.13
CA LYS A 4 -4.27 -18.69 11.34
C LYS A 4 -4.09 -20.18 11.02
N GLU A 5 -4.89 -20.73 10.11
CA GLU A 5 -4.73 -22.10 9.61
C GLU A 5 -3.41 -22.25 8.84
N MET A 6 -3.03 -21.28 8.02
CA MET A 6 -1.75 -21.26 7.31
C MET A 6 -0.57 -21.25 8.27
N ARG A 7 -0.60 -20.43 9.32
CA ARG A 7 0.46 -20.41 10.35
C ARG A 7 0.58 -21.76 11.04
N GLN A 8 -0.54 -22.38 11.40
CA GLN A 8 -0.55 -23.69 12.05
C GLN A 8 -0.01 -24.81 11.13
N ILE A 9 -0.31 -24.76 9.84
CA ILE A 9 0.28 -25.67 8.85
C ILE A 9 1.80 -25.44 8.73
N MET A 10 2.26 -24.21 8.67
CA MET A 10 3.70 -23.88 8.59
C MET A 10 4.47 -24.28 9.85
N GLU A 11 3.89 -24.12 11.03
CA GLU A 11 4.48 -24.60 12.29
C GLU A 11 4.60 -26.14 12.33
N THR A 12 3.65 -26.84 11.72
CA THR A 12 3.62 -28.31 11.70
C THR A 12 4.61 -28.90 10.69
N TYR A 13 4.79 -28.27 9.53
CA TYR A 13 5.57 -28.83 8.41
C TYR A 13 6.90 -28.10 8.13
N GLY A 14 7.27 -27.15 8.96
CA GLY A 14 8.47 -26.35 8.84
C GLY A 14 8.27 -25.05 8.03
N HIS A 15 9.18 -24.09 8.28
CA HIS A 15 9.13 -22.77 7.63
C HIS A 15 9.59 -22.85 6.17
N HIS A 16 8.65 -23.08 5.25
CA HIS A 16 8.88 -22.87 3.83
C HIS A 16 8.24 -21.56 3.39
N PRO A 17 8.96 -20.69 2.67
CA PRO A 17 8.38 -19.46 2.12
C PRO A 17 7.15 -19.78 1.28
N SER A 18 6.05 -19.11 1.56
CA SER A 18 4.77 -19.32 0.86
C SER A 18 4.43 -18.16 -0.05
N LEU A 19 3.70 -18.45 -1.14
CA LEU A 19 3.07 -17.43 -1.96
C LEU A 19 1.74 -17.02 -1.32
N MET A 20 1.50 -15.72 -1.24
CA MET A 20 0.22 -15.16 -0.86
C MET A 20 -0.61 -14.87 -2.11
N MET A 21 -1.85 -15.34 -2.15
CA MET A 21 -2.80 -14.93 -3.17
C MET A 21 -3.46 -13.62 -2.70
N LEU A 22 -3.34 -12.58 -3.50
CA LEU A 22 -4.00 -11.31 -3.22
C LEU A 22 -5.50 -11.45 -3.43
N THR A 23 -6.29 -10.83 -2.55
CA THR A 23 -7.73 -10.73 -2.71
C THR A 23 -8.05 -9.89 -3.94
N THR A 24 -8.88 -10.41 -4.84
CA THR A 24 -9.34 -9.66 -6.00
C THR A 24 -10.41 -8.68 -5.58
N TYR A 25 -10.09 -7.39 -5.64
CA TYR A 25 -11.06 -6.31 -5.43
C TYR A 25 -11.55 -5.83 -6.80
N ASN A 26 -12.80 -6.15 -7.13
CA ASN A 26 -13.42 -5.67 -8.35
C ASN A 26 -13.73 -4.18 -8.22
N ALA A 27 -13.00 -3.35 -8.95
CA ALA A 27 -13.34 -1.95 -9.08
C ALA A 27 -14.37 -1.75 -10.19
N LEU A 28 -15.36 -0.92 -9.93
CA LEU A 28 -16.22 -0.39 -10.99
C LEU A 28 -15.38 0.56 -11.84
N SER A 29 -15.15 0.25 -13.11
CA SER A 29 -14.32 1.03 -14.00
C SER A 29 -15.06 1.36 -15.29
N GLN A 30 -15.10 2.63 -15.64
CA GLN A 30 -15.65 3.09 -16.93
C GLN A 30 -14.88 2.47 -18.10
N LYS A 31 -13.56 2.33 -17.97
CA LYS A 31 -12.72 1.73 -19.01
C LYS A 31 -13.03 0.25 -19.26
N ILE A 32 -13.42 -0.50 -18.23
CA ILE A 32 -13.90 -1.88 -18.38
C ILE A 32 -15.22 -1.89 -19.16
N GLN A 33 -16.08 -0.92 -18.90
CA GLN A 33 -17.32 -0.74 -19.63
C GLN A 33 -17.10 -0.43 -21.12
N GLU A 34 -16.18 0.49 -21.42
CA GLU A 34 -15.81 0.88 -22.78
C GLU A 34 -15.19 -0.27 -23.58
N LEU A 35 -14.46 -1.17 -22.91
CA LEU A 35 -13.86 -2.36 -23.49
C LEU A 35 -14.87 -3.52 -23.69
N GLY A 36 -16.14 -3.35 -23.33
CA GLY A 36 -17.16 -4.40 -23.45
C GLY A 36 -16.98 -5.57 -22.51
N LEU A 37 -16.15 -5.46 -21.48
CA LEU A 37 -15.83 -6.52 -20.52
C LEU A 37 -16.86 -6.66 -19.38
N TRP A 38 -17.94 -5.86 -19.44
CA TRP A 38 -19.03 -5.88 -18.48
C TRP A 38 -19.64 -7.26 -18.18
N PRO A 39 -19.83 -8.12 -19.16
CA PRO A 39 -20.41 -9.44 -18.88
C PRO A 39 -19.55 -10.34 -18.00
N THR A 40 -18.25 -10.03 -17.92
CA THR A 40 -17.28 -10.78 -17.10
C THR A 40 -17.28 -10.37 -15.62
N PHE A 41 -17.99 -9.29 -15.27
CA PHE A 41 -18.13 -8.79 -13.89
C PHE A 41 -19.61 -8.76 -13.50
N PRO A 42 -20.19 -9.87 -13.05
CA PRO A 42 -21.62 -9.96 -12.71
C PRO A 42 -22.07 -8.92 -11.69
N ASP A 43 -21.21 -8.58 -10.74
CA ASP A 43 -21.51 -7.63 -9.66
C ASP A 43 -21.76 -6.19 -10.14
N SER A 44 -21.23 -5.82 -11.29
CA SER A 44 -21.32 -4.45 -11.79
C SER A 44 -22.72 -4.08 -12.29
N LYS A 45 -23.48 -5.05 -12.84
CA LYS A 45 -24.86 -4.83 -13.23
C LYS A 45 -25.73 -4.66 -11.99
N GLU A 46 -25.54 -5.51 -11.01
CA GLU A 46 -26.28 -5.46 -9.74
C GLU A 46 -26.05 -4.14 -8.99
N VAL A 47 -24.80 -3.67 -8.90
CA VAL A 47 -24.48 -2.38 -8.29
C VAL A 47 -25.19 -1.22 -9.04
N ARG A 48 -25.19 -1.23 -10.36
CA ARG A 48 -25.84 -0.22 -11.18
C ARG A 48 -27.35 -0.21 -10.97
N ASP A 49 -27.97 -1.39 -10.97
CA ASP A 49 -29.38 -1.54 -10.73
C ASP A 49 -29.76 -1.05 -9.33
N ARG A 50 -28.98 -1.40 -8.30
CA ARG A 50 -29.16 -0.89 -6.93
C ARG A 50 -29.04 0.62 -6.84
N LEU A 51 -28.04 1.21 -7.51
CA LEU A 51 -27.90 2.69 -7.55
C LEU A 51 -29.11 3.37 -8.21
N ARG A 52 -29.59 2.82 -9.33
CA ARG A 52 -30.78 3.32 -10.03
C ARG A 52 -32.01 3.19 -9.14
N ASP A 53 -32.24 2.04 -8.54
CA ASP A 53 -33.45 1.74 -7.75
C ASP A 53 -33.51 2.56 -6.45
N ASN A 54 -32.36 3.06 -5.98
CA ASN A 54 -32.24 3.96 -4.83
C ASN A 54 -32.10 5.44 -5.23
N GLY A 55 -32.36 5.81 -6.49
CA GLY A 55 -32.29 7.20 -6.94
C GLY A 55 -30.88 7.80 -7.02
N MET A 56 -29.84 6.97 -6.96
CA MET A 56 -28.42 7.38 -6.94
C MET A 56 -27.72 7.20 -8.31
N ALA A 57 -28.44 6.98 -9.37
CA ALA A 57 -27.87 6.74 -10.72
C ALA A 57 -26.91 7.86 -11.18
N GLN A 58 -27.19 9.10 -10.82
CA GLN A 58 -26.33 10.25 -11.16
C GLN A 58 -24.98 10.24 -10.42
N GLN A 59 -24.85 9.48 -9.35
CA GLN A 59 -23.62 9.36 -8.55
C GLN A 59 -22.76 8.16 -8.98
N THR A 60 -23.13 7.45 -10.03
CA THR A 60 -22.43 6.22 -10.47
C THR A 60 -20.95 6.46 -10.69
N GLU A 61 -20.55 7.57 -11.32
CA GLU A 61 -19.15 7.90 -11.55
C GLU A 61 -18.37 8.11 -10.24
N LEU A 62 -18.97 8.78 -9.26
CA LEU A 62 -18.34 8.97 -7.94
C LEU A 62 -18.14 7.63 -7.22
N PHE A 63 -19.10 6.73 -7.29
CA PHE A 63 -18.96 5.38 -6.72
C PHE A 63 -17.90 4.56 -7.43
N MET A 64 -17.78 4.69 -8.76
CA MET A 64 -16.73 4.04 -9.55
C MET A 64 -15.35 4.54 -9.15
N MET A 65 -15.16 5.85 -9.04
CA MET A 65 -13.89 6.43 -8.60
C MET A 65 -13.52 6.02 -7.18
N ALA A 66 -14.47 6.07 -6.24
CA ALA A 66 -14.26 5.67 -4.86
C ALA A 66 -13.89 4.17 -4.75
N SER A 67 -14.57 3.31 -5.52
CA SER A 67 -14.28 1.88 -5.59
C SER A 67 -12.86 1.62 -6.11
N GLY A 68 -12.43 2.34 -7.15
CA GLY A 68 -11.08 2.22 -7.70
C GLY A 68 -10.00 2.70 -6.71
N GLN A 69 -10.24 3.79 -6.01
CA GLN A 69 -9.32 4.25 -4.96
C GLN A 69 -9.22 3.25 -3.81
N GLN A 70 -10.35 2.65 -3.41
CA GLN A 70 -10.35 1.60 -2.39
C GLN A 70 -9.56 0.37 -2.84
N GLN A 71 -9.74 -0.09 -4.08
CA GLN A 71 -8.97 -1.19 -4.65
C GLN A 71 -7.46 -0.91 -4.57
N ARG A 72 -7.03 0.29 -4.97
CA ARG A 72 -5.63 0.71 -4.89
C ARG A 72 -5.07 0.61 -3.48
N LEU A 73 -5.80 1.16 -2.50
CA LEU A 73 -5.39 1.13 -1.10
C LEU A 73 -5.27 -0.30 -0.56
N ARG A 74 -6.19 -1.18 -0.96
CA ARG A 74 -6.17 -2.59 -0.57
C ARG A 74 -4.99 -3.34 -1.19
N TYR A 75 -4.72 -3.16 -2.47
CA TYR A 75 -3.55 -3.78 -3.10
C TYR A 75 -2.26 -3.30 -2.47
N LYS A 76 -2.13 -1.99 -2.21
CA LYS A 76 -0.97 -1.45 -1.52
C LYS A 76 -0.79 -2.11 -0.16
N ASP A 77 -1.84 -2.18 0.66
CA ASP A 77 -1.78 -2.74 2.00
C ASP A 77 -1.39 -4.22 1.99
N GLU A 78 -2.03 -5.05 1.17
CA GLU A 78 -1.74 -6.48 1.06
C GLU A 78 -0.34 -6.77 0.51
N ILE A 79 0.11 -6.03 -0.51
CA ILE A 79 1.45 -6.19 -1.06
C ILE A 79 2.50 -5.75 -0.04
N GLU A 80 2.34 -4.59 0.61
CA GLU A 80 3.27 -4.14 1.62
C GLU A 80 3.32 -5.10 2.83
N GLN A 81 2.19 -5.70 3.25
CA GLN A 81 2.18 -6.75 4.27
C GLN A 81 2.98 -7.97 3.83
N ASN A 82 2.81 -8.41 2.59
CA ASN A 82 3.61 -9.51 2.04
C ASN A 82 5.11 -9.20 2.01
N LEU A 83 5.48 -7.98 1.62
CA LEU A 83 6.88 -7.56 1.58
C LEU A 83 7.52 -7.48 2.98
N ARG A 84 6.73 -7.18 4.02
CA ARG A 84 7.17 -7.16 5.43
C ARG A 84 7.27 -8.54 6.05
N ASP A 85 6.53 -9.50 5.53
CA ASP A 85 6.50 -10.86 6.09
C ASP A 85 7.67 -11.68 5.54
N LYS A 86 8.61 -12.04 6.43
CA LYS A 86 9.79 -12.82 6.06
C LYS A 86 9.46 -14.24 5.60
N ASP A 87 8.31 -14.78 6.03
CA ASP A 87 7.87 -16.14 5.72
C ASP A 87 7.12 -16.24 4.39
N LYS A 88 6.89 -15.10 3.69
CA LYS A 88 6.28 -15.05 2.37
C LYS A 88 7.33 -14.97 1.27
N ALA A 89 7.24 -15.84 0.28
CA ALA A 89 8.12 -15.81 -0.90
C ALA A 89 7.70 -14.75 -1.93
N GLY A 90 6.43 -14.39 -1.97
CA GLY A 90 5.85 -13.46 -2.92
C GLY A 90 4.33 -13.50 -2.89
N PHE A 91 3.69 -12.93 -3.89
CA PHE A 91 2.24 -12.89 -4.02
C PHE A 91 1.79 -13.23 -5.45
N LEU A 92 0.56 -13.68 -5.57
CA LEU A 92 -0.10 -13.95 -6.85
C LEU A 92 -1.31 -13.02 -6.99
N LEU A 93 -1.36 -12.27 -8.08
CA LEU A 93 -2.52 -11.46 -8.44
C LEU A 93 -3.38 -12.25 -9.45
N PRO A 94 -4.55 -12.76 -9.05
CA PRO A 94 -5.35 -13.63 -9.92
C PRO A 94 -5.98 -12.88 -11.10
N SER A 95 -6.28 -11.61 -10.95
CA SER A 95 -6.73 -10.76 -12.04
C SER A 95 -6.21 -9.34 -11.87
N PHE A 96 -5.85 -8.69 -12.96
CA PHE A 96 -5.40 -7.31 -12.96
C PHE A 96 -6.49 -6.42 -13.56
N THR A 97 -6.99 -5.50 -12.77
CA THR A 97 -7.91 -4.44 -13.24
C THR A 97 -7.15 -3.13 -13.41
N PRO A 98 -7.28 -2.44 -14.54
CA PRO A 98 -6.41 -1.30 -14.91
C PRO A 98 -6.77 0.01 -14.19
N PHE A 99 -7.34 -0.03 -12.98
CA PHE A 99 -7.68 1.19 -12.26
C PHE A 99 -6.45 1.84 -11.59
N VAL A 100 -5.41 1.07 -11.32
CA VAL A 100 -4.17 1.55 -10.71
C VAL A 100 -3.19 1.95 -11.81
N GLY A 101 -2.73 3.21 -11.81
CA GLY A 101 -1.73 3.70 -12.75
C GLY A 101 -0.36 3.02 -12.55
N ALA A 102 0.44 2.93 -13.61
CA ALA A 102 1.74 2.27 -13.55
C ALA A 102 2.70 2.90 -12.53
N GLU A 103 2.68 4.22 -12.37
CA GLU A 103 3.52 4.92 -11.37
C GLU A 103 3.05 4.64 -9.94
N GLU A 104 1.74 4.65 -9.72
CA GLU A 104 1.18 4.29 -8.42
C GLU A 104 1.51 2.85 -8.05
N TRP A 105 1.40 1.92 -9.02
CA TRP A 105 1.76 0.53 -8.83
C TRP A 105 3.22 0.37 -8.44
N ARG A 106 4.13 1.07 -9.10
CA ARG A 106 5.57 1.04 -8.79
C ARG A 106 5.89 1.54 -7.37
N SER A 107 5.06 2.39 -6.79
CA SER A 107 5.29 2.94 -5.45
C SER A 107 5.27 1.87 -4.34
N PHE A 108 4.57 0.75 -4.55
CA PHE A 108 4.46 -0.35 -3.58
C PHE A 108 4.77 -1.74 -4.18
N CYS A 109 4.96 -1.83 -5.50
CA CYS A 109 5.26 -3.06 -6.21
C CYS A 109 6.42 -2.83 -7.18
N SER A 110 7.62 -2.71 -6.63
CA SER A 110 8.88 -2.58 -7.36
C SER A 110 9.97 -3.44 -6.72
N PRO A 111 11.10 -3.67 -7.37
CA PRO A 111 12.21 -4.41 -6.79
C PRO A 111 12.77 -3.79 -5.50
N VAL A 112 12.59 -2.48 -5.32
CA VAL A 112 12.96 -1.78 -4.08
C VAL A 112 11.77 -1.00 -3.57
N VAL A 113 11.32 -1.30 -2.36
CA VAL A 113 10.17 -0.65 -1.73
C VAL A 113 10.51 -0.22 -0.32
N THR A 114 10.18 1.04 0.01
CA THR A 114 10.24 1.54 1.38
C THR A 114 8.93 1.23 2.12
N LEU A 115 9.04 0.70 3.31
CA LEU A 115 7.91 0.19 4.09
C LEU A 115 7.83 0.91 5.43
N ALA A 116 6.86 1.81 5.58
CA ALA A 116 6.58 2.49 6.84
C ALA A 116 5.64 1.64 7.70
N LYS A 117 6.04 1.31 8.92
CA LYS A 117 5.26 0.49 9.87
C LYS A 117 4.42 1.38 10.79
N PHE A 118 3.24 1.76 10.35
CA PHE A 118 2.33 2.55 11.16
C PHE A 118 1.67 1.69 12.25
N PRO A 119 1.82 2.03 13.54
CA PRO A 119 1.11 1.33 14.61
C PRO A 119 -0.39 1.67 14.66
N LYS A 120 -0.77 2.86 14.16
CA LYS A 120 -2.15 3.34 14.01
C LYS A 120 -2.20 4.41 12.92
N TYR A 121 -3.40 4.69 12.40
CA TYR A 121 -3.59 5.71 11.34
C TYR A 121 -4.28 6.98 11.85
N VAL A 122 -4.81 6.96 13.07
CA VAL A 122 -5.46 8.11 13.70
C VAL A 122 -4.69 8.44 14.97
N TYR A 123 -4.34 9.70 15.12
CA TYR A 123 -3.54 10.23 16.22
C TYR A 123 -4.24 11.44 16.86
N ALA A 124 -4.07 11.62 18.17
CA ALA A 124 -4.39 12.87 18.84
C ALA A 124 -3.21 13.86 18.69
N ASN A 125 -3.47 15.14 18.82
CA ASN A 125 -2.41 16.16 18.79
C ASN A 125 -1.42 16.09 19.97
N THR A 126 -1.79 15.39 21.04
CA THR A 126 -0.91 15.07 22.18
C THR A 126 0.03 13.89 21.90
N ASP A 127 -0.19 13.16 20.82
CA ASP A 127 0.65 12.04 20.42
C ASP A 127 1.92 12.51 19.69
N SER A 128 2.88 11.59 19.58
CA SER A 128 3.99 11.69 18.64
C SER A 128 3.85 10.63 17.58
N LEU A 129 4.07 11.00 16.33
CA LEU A 129 4.20 10.07 15.23
C LEU A 129 5.55 9.35 15.36
N ILE A 130 5.53 8.04 15.62
CA ILE A 130 6.72 7.20 15.71
C ILE A 130 6.52 6.04 14.73
N VAL A 131 7.22 6.07 13.61
CA VAL A 131 7.04 5.12 12.51
C VAL A 131 8.39 4.50 12.14
N PRO A 132 8.63 3.25 12.49
CA PRO A 132 9.77 2.49 11.98
C PRO A 132 9.65 2.34 10.46
N VAL A 133 10.79 2.45 9.78
CA VAL A 133 10.90 2.32 8.33
C VAL A 133 11.89 1.21 8.00
N GLU A 134 11.48 0.36 7.08
CA GLU A 134 12.29 -0.71 6.50
C GLU A 134 12.36 -0.57 4.99
N VAL A 135 13.35 -1.22 4.39
CA VAL A 135 13.46 -1.34 2.94
C VAL A 135 13.40 -2.81 2.55
N TYR A 136 12.61 -3.10 1.54
CA TYR A 136 12.66 -4.34 0.78
C TYR A 136 13.55 -4.14 -0.43
N ASN A 137 14.53 -5.03 -0.63
CA ASN A 137 15.39 -5.03 -1.80
C ASN A 137 15.43 -6.43 -2.42
N ALA A 138 14.86 -6.56 -3.62
CA ALA A 138 14.91 -7.75 -4.46
C ALA A 138 15.67 -7.51 -5.77
N MET A 139 16.56 -6.55 -5.80
CA MET A 139 17.46 -6.33 -6.94
C MET A 139 18.48 -7.49 -7.04
N TYR A 140 19.21 -7.55 -8.15
CA TYR A 140 20.27 -8.54 -8.34
C TYR A 140 21.51 -8.35 -7.45
N GLY A 141 21.57 -7.25 -6.67
CA GLY A 141 22.70 -6.94 -5.82
C GLY A 141 22.37 -5.92 -4.74
N GLU A 142 23.36 -5.71 -3.85
CA GLU A 142 23.31 -4.67 -2.84
C GLU A 142 23.27 -3.28 -3.49
N ILE A 143 22.45 -2.40 -2.93
CA ILE A 143 22.40 -0.99 -3.34
C ILE A 143 23.35 -0.22 -2.43
N GLN A 144 24.37 0.41 -3.01
CA GLN A 144 25.41 1.10 -2.26
C GLN A 144 25.13 2.59 -2.13
N ASN A 145 25.64 3.19 -1.05
CA ASN A 145 25.59 4.63 -0.78
C ASN A 145 24.17 5.22 -0.85
N VAL A 146 23.19 4.50 -0.36
CA VAL A 146 21.79 4.89 -0.37
C VAL A 146 21.53 5.91 0.73
N ARG A 147 20.74 6.93 0.39
CA ARG A 147 20.19 7.88 1.34
C ARG A 147 18.70 7.60 1.52
N ASN A 148 18.32 7.13 2.71
CA ASN A 148 16.93 7.00 3.09
C ASN A 148 16.46 8.34 3.68
N ALA A 149 15.46 8.95 3.06
CA ALA A 149 14.93 10.24 3.47
C ALA A 149 13.40 10.17 3.61
N PHE A 150 12.85 11.10 4.37
CA PHE A 150 11.41 11.24 4.52
C PHE A 150 10.99 12.70 4.49
N TYR A 151 9.74 12.94 4.15
CA TYR A 151 9.04 14.19 4.44
C TYR A 151 7.59 13.91 4.84
N ILE A 152 7.04 14.85 5.64
CA ILE A 152 5.66 14.87 6.08
C ILE A 152 5.02 16.12 5.47
N SER A 153 3.89 15.95 4.81
CA SER A 153 3.10 17.05 4.25
C SER A 153 1.67 17.03 4.79
N ASP A 154 1.04 18.20 4.77
CA ASP A 154 -0.39 18.35 5.06
C ASP A 154 -1.27 18.08 3.82
N ASP A 155 -2.58 18.29 3.96
CA ASP A 155 -3.59 18.12 2.91
C ASP A 155 -3.45 19.12 1.74
N SER A 156 -2.75 20.25 1.95
CA SER A 156 -2.39 21.20 0.90
C SER A 156 -1.04 20.90 0.23
N MET A 157 -0.45 19.72 0.48
CA MET A 157 0.85 19.31 -0.03
C MET A 157 2.04 20.16 0.51
N LYS A 158 1.82 20.97 1.53
CA LYS A 158 2.89 21.72 2.17
C LYS A 158 3.72 20.82 3.05
N VAL A 159 5.02 20.78 2.82
CA VAL A 159 5.97 20.04 3.67
C VAL A 159 6.11 20.73 5.02
N ILE A 160 5.80 20.00 6.08
CA ILE A 160 5.87 20.46 7.48
C ILE A 160 7.07 19.90 8.23
N SER A 161 7.60 18.78 7.80
CA SER A 161 8.81 18.17 8.36
C SER A 161 9.49 17.30 7.33
N GLY A 162 10.79 17.07 7.51
CA GLY A 162 11.54 16.14 6.66
C GLY A 162 12.97 15.97 7.16
N GLY A 163 13.62 14.92 6.68
CA GLY A 163 15.00 14.63 7.07
C GLY A 163 15.56 13.37 6.44
N VAL A 164 16.76 13.04 6.85
CA VAL A 164 17.46 11.81 6.49
C VAL A 164 17.31 10.81 7.62
N LEU A 165 16.86 9.61 7.29
CA LEU A 165 16.74 8.50 8.25
C LEU A 165 18.06 7.78 8.42
N SER A 166 18.68 7.39 7.30
CA SER A 166 19.97 6.71 7.31
C SER A 166 20.71 6.90 5.98
N VAL A 167 22.02 6.70 6.03
CA VAL A 167 22.89 6.60 4.86
C VAL A 167 23.68 5.30 4.99
N GLY A 168 23.71 4.48 3.95
CA GLY A 168 24.42 3.22 3.98
C GLY A 168 24.07 2.32 2.80
N ASN A 169 24.42 1.05 2.94
CA ASN A 169 24.13 0.05 1.93
C ASN A 169 22.84 -0.71 2.27
N ILE A 170 22.11 -1.14 1.26
CA ILE A 170 20.90 -1.96 1.39
C ILE A 170 21.18 -3.31 0.75
N PRO A 171 21.39 -4.37 1.53
CA PRO A 171 21.59 -5.72 1.02
C PRO A 171 20.31 -6.23 0.33
N VAL A 172 20.46 -7.29 -0.47
CA VAL A 172 19.31 -8.02 -1.03
C VAL A 172 18.63 -8.78 0.09
N ALA A 173 17.56 -8.22 0.62
CA ALA A 173 16.83 -8.78 1.75
C ALA A 173 15.46 -8.13 1.94
N LYS A 174 14.63 -8.78 2.76
CA LYS A 174 13.45 -8.18 3.40
C LYS A 174 13.84 -7.52 4.73
N ASN A 175 13.01 -6.59 5.18
CA ASN A 175 13.08 -5.99 6.53
C ASN A 175 14.44 -5.32 6.85
N VAL A 176 15.09 -4.72 5.84
CA VAL A 176 16.33 -3.96 6.06
C VAL A 176 16.00 -2.67 6.81
N PRO A 177 16.48 -2.45 8.04
CA PRO A 177 16.13 -1.26 8.81
C PRO A 177 16.66 0.00 8.14
N ALA A 178 15.79 1.01 7.97
CA ALA A 178 16.15 2.31 7.40
C ALA A 178 16.08 3.45 8.44
N GLY A 179 15.58 3.18 9.64
CA GLY A 179 15.45 4.17 10.72
C GLY A 179 14.02 4.31 11.21
N THR A 180 13.78 5.37 11.99
CA THR A 180 12.45 5.65 12.56
C THR A 180 12.12 7.12 12.37
N VAL A 181 11.00 7.40 11.71
CA VAL A 181 10.42 8.75 11.66
C VAL A 181 9.86 9.10 13.02
N ARG A 182 10.22 10.27 13.54
CA ARG A 182 9.69 10.83 14.79
C ARG A 182 9.21 12.25 14.54
N PHE A 183 7.95 12.53 14.82
CA PHE A 183 7.37 13.84 14.64
C PHE A 183 6.34 14.13 15.72
N PRO A 184 6.50 15.15 16.57
CA PRO A 184 5.52 15.56 17.56
C PRO A 184 4.33 16.23 16.87
N LEU A 185 3.10 15.89 17.30
CA LEU A 185 1.87 16.40 16.69
C LEU A 185 1.30 17.62 17.40
N GLU A 186 1.94 18.10 18.48
CA GLU A 186 1.48 19.22 19.30
C GLU A 186 1.23 20.50 18.49
N GLY A 187 1.96 20.71 17.39
CA GLY A 187 1.76 21.84 16.49
C GLY A 187 0.54 21.77 15.58
N ILE A 188 -0.19 20.64 15.57
CA ILE A 188 -1.36 20.43 14.73
C ILE A 188 -2.61 20.81 15.52
N SER A 189 -3.14 22.02 15.27
CA SER A 189 -4.23 22.61 16.05
C SER A 189 -5.64 22.24 15.57
N LYS A 190 -5.78 21.63 14.40
CA LYS A 190 -7.06 21.23 13.81
C LYS A 190 -6.95 19.84 13.16
N PRO A 191 -8.07 19.11 12.99
CA PRO A 191 -8.07 17.85 12.26
C PRO A 191 -7.47 18.05 10.87
N THR A 192 -6.38 17.34 10.58
CA THR A 192 -5.60 17.49 9.35
C THR A 192 -5.15 16.11 8.87
N LYS A 193 -5.28 15.86 7.59
CA LYS A 193 -4.69 14.67 6.96
C LYS A 193 -3.20 14.92 6.73
N LEU A 194 -2.36 14.09 7.31
CA LEU A 194 -0.92 14.10 7.07
C LEU A 194 -0.53 12.95 6.12
N SER A 195 0.42 13.24 5.25
CA SER A 195 1.02 12.25 4.36
C SER A 195 2.50 12.09 4.70
N LEU A 196 2.92 10.86 4.99
CA LEU A 196 4.33 10.51 5.15
C LEU A 196 4.83 9.90 3.84
N VAL A 197 5.85 10.51 3.27
CA VAL A 197 6.58 9.96 2.12
C VAL A 197 7.96 9.56 2.57
N VAL A 198 8.35 8.34 2.22
CA VAL A 198 9.71 7.82 2.44
C VAL A 198 10.30 7.45 1.10
N ALA A 199 11.52 7.85 0.86
CA ALA A 199 12.22 7.64 -0.40
C ALA A 199 13.62 7.08 -0.17
N VAL A 200 14.03 6.21 -1.10
CA VAL A 200 15.39 5.70 -1.24
C VAL A 200 16.01 6.42 -2.43
N ALA A 201 17.08 7.16 -2.19
CA ALA A 201 17.90 7.77 -3.23
C ALA A 201 19.28 7.10 -3.22
N GLY A 202 19.60 6.37 -4.30
CA GLY A 202 20.92 5.81 -4.58
C GLY A 202 21.57 6.56 -5.74
N LYS A 203 22.91 6.48 -5.81
CA LYS A 203 23.65 6.91 -7.01
C LYS A 203 23.69 5.80 -8.02
#